data_8bb2f4ab68c89bf195088e18792068f2
#
_entry.id   8bb2f4ab68c89bf195088e18792068f2
#
_cell.length_a   1.000
_cell.length_b   1.000
_cell.length_c   1.000
_cell.angle_alpha   90.00
_cell.angle_beta   90.00
_cell.angle_gamma   90.00
#
_symmetry.space_group_name_H-M   'P 1'
#
loop_
_entity.id
_entity.type
_entity.pdbx_description
1 polymer ?
#
loop_
_entity_poly.entity_id
_entity_poly.type
_entity_poly.pdbx_seq_one_letter_code
_entity_poly.pdbx_strand_id
1 'polypeptide(L)'
;MPETAPNISSRFRRRGTSNANFPWIICFHGSGDSCASWEPLTDLLSVYQILLWDRLDPNINPEKANSELLEYLDKSKLSSSYVLVAHSYGGTFAKLFLESRPYQVAGMVLVETGQETGIDPKIEQRHYQKQILGSKPLVVIRGNTLKWKQIQYDRALAAEQNLASPTLIIQKQMLDATDREDERLKKAQLQLSKNNKYVHLPDCGHGVIEARPDAVREAVCWVMEHLQSQDDEVLTNQNQEADSEEGKTASKKSVTTRLKKMAFLGKFAKLFGRSEG
;
A
#
# COMPACT_ATOMS: atom_id res chain seq x y z
N MET A 1 9.02 18.90 -38.01
CA MET A 1 9.35 17.49 -37.75
C MET A 1 8.48 17.03 -36.63
N PRO A 2 7.62 16.02 -36.77
CA PRO A 2 6.92 15.50 -35.63
C PRO A 2 7.95 14.87 -34.67
N GLU A 3 7.99 15.34 -33.42
CA GLU A 3 8.75 14.69 -32.35
C GLU A 3 8.27 13.24 -32.25
N THR A 4 9.16 12.31 -32.56
CA THR A 4 8.86 10.89 -32.32
C THR A 4 8.67 10.70 -30.85
N ALA A 5 7.47 10.27 -30.43
CA ALA A 5 7.18 9.94 -29.04
C ALA A 5 8.30 9.04 -28.49
N PRO A 6 8.87 9.35 -27.31
CA PRO A 6 9.96 8.57 -26.75
C PRO A 6 9.52 7.11 -26.60
N ASN A 7 10.40 6.21 -27.05
CA ASN A 7 10.15 4.77 -26.95
C ASN A 7 9.86 4.40 -25.48
N ILE A 8 8.72 3.82 -25.19
CA ILE A 8 8.29 3.45 -23.83
C ILE A 8 9.39 2.66 -23.11
N SER A 9 10.10 1.80 -23.81
CA SER A 9 11.20 0.98 -23.23
C SER A 9 12.36 1.82 -22.67
N SER A 10 12.60 3.04 -23.15
CA SER A 10 13.67 3.92 -22.65
C SER A 10 13.41 4.47 -21.24
N ARG A 11 12.15 4.41 -20.78
CA ARG A 11 11.73 4.86 -19.44
C ARG A 11 11.98 3.83 -18.35
N PHE A 12 12.36 2.61 -18.73
CA PHE A 12 12.57 1.51 -17.78
C PHE A 12 14.03 1.12 -17.72
N ARG A 13 14.58 1.10 -16.53
CA ARG A 13 15.96 0.68 -16.27
C ARG A 13 15.99 -0.51 -15.31
N ARG A 14 16.71 -1.56 -15.68
CA ARG A 14 16.92 -2.73 -14.82
C ARG A 14 18.25 -2.58 -14.10
N ARG A 15 18.26 -2.91 -12.82
CA ARG A 15 19.43 -2.89 -11.93
C ARG A 15 19.51 -4.20 -11.14
N GLY A 16 20.65 -4.42 -10.51
CA GLY A 16 20.89 -5.55 -9.61
C GLY A 16 21.12 -6.87 -10.31
N THR A 17 21.26 -7.91 -9.50
CA THR A 17 21.61 -9.27 -9.97
C THR A 17 20.34 -10.07 -10.23
N SER A 18 20.26 -10.74 -11.39
CA SER A 18 19.13 -11.64 -11.67
C SER A 18 19.18 -12.85 -10.75
N ASN A 19 18.17 -12.95 -9.87
CA ASN A 19 17.97 -14.09 -8.98
C ASN A 19 16.51 -14.51 -9.03
N ALA A 20 16.24 -15.65 -9.66
CA ALA A 20 14.87 -16.15 -9.86
C ALA A 20 14.12 -16.47 -8.55
N ASN A 21 14.85 -16.58 -7.43
CA ASN A 21 14.25 -16.90 -6.13
C ASN A 21 13.61 -15.69 -5.44
N PHE A 22 13.84 -14.47 -5.94
CA PHE A 22 13.28 -13.26 -5.36
C PHE A 22 12.31 -12.57 -6.34
N PRO A 23 11.26 -11.92 -5.83
CA PRO A 23 10.41 -11.04 -6.64
C PRO A 23 11.22 -9.85 -7.18
N TRP A 24 10.75 -9.26 -8.28
CA TRP A 24 11.27 -7.98 -8.74
C TRP A 24 10.85 -6.85 -7.81
N ILE A 25 11.77 -5.94 -7.52
CA ILE A 25 11.45 -4.68 -6.86
C ILE A 25 11.08 -3.67 -7.94
N ILE A 26 9.88 -3.07 -7.86
CA ILE A 26 9.48 -1.94 -8.72
C ILE A 26 9.53 -0.66 -7.89
N CYS A 27 10.31 0.32 -8.37
CA CYS A 27 10.47 1.63 -7.71
C CYS A 27 9.59 2.70 -8.36
N PHE A 28 8.81 3.40 -7.53
CA PHE A 28 7.89 4.47 -7.92
C PHE A 28 8.35 5.79 -7.30
N HIS A 29 9.01 6.63 -8.08
CA HIS A 29 9.53 7.92 -7.62
C HIS A 29 8.42 8.96 -7.35
N GLY A 30 8.74 10.02 -6.60
CA GLY A 30 7.85 11.13 -6.28
C GLY A 30 7.55 12.06 -7.47
N SER A 31 6.75 13.10 -7.22
CA SER A 31 6.48 14.16 -8.20
C SER A 31 7.74 15.00 -8.42
N GLY A 32 8.05 15.33 -9.66
CA GLY A 32 9.22 16.12 -10.03
C GLY A 32 10.58 15.43 -9.83
N ASP A 33 10.56 14.15 -9.47
CA ASP A 33 11.72 13.29 -9.25
C ASP A 33 11.96 12.36 -10.45
N SER A 34 13.05 11.63 -10.43
CA SER A 34 13.42 10.66 -11.46
C SER A 34 14.10 9.43 -10.82
N CYS A 35 14.34 8.41 -11.62
CA CYS A 35 15.09 7.24 -11.16
C CYS A 35 16.55 7.54 -10.74
N ALA A 36 17.09 8.71 -11.06
CA ALA A 36 18.46 9.07 -10.67
C ALA A 36 18.62 9.24 -9.16
N SER A 37 17.60 9.78 -8.47
CA SER A 37 17.59 9.92 -7.01
C SER A 37 17.61 8.57 -6.27
N TRP A 38 17.28 7.48 -6.96
CA TRP A 38 17.23 6.13 -6.40
C TRP A 38 18.54 5.36 -6.52
N GLU A 39 19.56 5.90 -7.21
CA GLU A 39 20.84 5.21 -7.40
C GLU A 39 21.51 4.78 -6.09
N PRO A 40 21.59 5.63 -5.02
CA PRO A 40 22.19 5.20 -3.76
C PRO A 40 21.45 4.02 -3.11
N LEU A 41 20.11 3.99 -3.21
CA LEU A 41 19.32 2.88 -2.71
C LEU A 41 19.51 1.61 -3.56
N THR A 42 19.52 1.74 -4.88
CA THR A 42 19.70 0.57 -5.77
C THR A 42 21.06 -0.10 -5.61
N ASP A 43 22.10 0.67 -5.31
CA ASP A 43 23.43 0.15 -5.00
C ASP A 43 23.40 -0.71 -3.72
N LEU A 44 22.71 -0.26 -2.69
CA LEU A 44 22.51 -1.00 -1.44
C LEU A 44 21.63 -2.25 -1.60
N LEU A 45 20.81 -2.31 -2.66
CA LEU A 45 19.91 -3.41 -2.98
C LEU A 45 20.38 -4.25 -4.17
N SER A 46 21.66 -4.15 -4.58
CA SER A 46 22.22 -4.75 -5.81
C SER A 46 22.09 -6.28 -5.89
N VAL A 47 21.83 -6.95 -4.78
CA VAL A 47 21.55 -8.40 -4.71
C VAL A 47 20.16 -8.78 -5.23
N TYR A 48 19.26 -7.82 -5.36
CA TYR A 48 17.88 -8.01 -5.84
C TYR A 48 17.71 -7.51 -7.27
N GLN A 49 16.70 -8.01 -7.97
CA GLN A 49 16.30 -7.53 -9.28
C GLN A 49 15.44 -6.29 -9.12
N ILE A 50 15.83 -5.16 -9.71
CA ILE A 50 15.16 -3.87 -9.55
C ILE A 50 14.74 -3.33 -10.90
N LEU A 51 13.50 -2.89 -10.98
CA LEU A 51 12.94 -2.13 -12.10
C LEU A 51 12.71 -0.69 -11.67
N LEU A 52 13.46 0.22 -12.24
CA LEU A 52 13.26 1.65 -12.13
C LEU A 52 12.38 2.12 -13.28
N TRP A 53 11.38 2.91 -12.99
CA TRP A 53 10.44 3.45 -13.96
C TRP A 53 10.37 4.97 -13.90
N ASP A 54 10.89 5.65 -14.95
CA ASP A 54 10.81 7.09 -15.10
C ASP A 54 9.49 7.52 -15.73
N ARG A 55 8.69 8.25 -14.99
CA ARG A 55 7.53 8.96 -15.49
C ARG A 55 7.98 10.34 -15.97
N LEU A 56 8.31 10.45 -17.26
CA LEU A 56 8.89 11.68 -17.84
C LEU A 56 7.95 12.89 -17.82
N ASP A 57 6.63 12.65 -17.81
CA ASP A 57 5.63 13.72 -17.72
C ASP A 57 5.12 13.81 -16.25
N PRO A 58 5.42 14.92 -15.55
CA PRO A 58 4.95 15.12 -14.19
C PRO A 58 3.42 15.23 -14.08
N ASN A 59 2.73 15.55 -15.18
CA ASN A 59 1.29 15.70 -15.27
C ASN A 59 0.59 14.48 -15.90
N ILE A 60 1.31 13.37 -16.07
CA ILE A 60 0.72 12.17 -16.64
C ILE A 60 -0.47 11.70 -15.81
N ASN A 61 -1.58 11.38 -16.48
CA ASN A 61 -2.71 10.75 -15.82
C ASN A 61 -2.26 9.42 -15.18
N PRO A 62 -2.53 9.20 -13.86
CA PRO A 62 -2.05 8.03 -13.14
C PRO A 62 -2.52 6.69 -13.72
N GLU A 63 -3.77 6.58 -14.18
CA GLU A 63 -4.30 5.36 -14.77
C GLU A 63 -3.60 5.04 -16.10
N LYS A 64 -3.34 6.06 -16.93
CA LYS A 64 -2.59 5.91 -18.18
C LYS A 64 -1.17 5.44 -17.90
N ALA A 65 -0.49 6.07 -16.95
CA ALA A 65 0.86 5.68 -16.57
C ALA A 65 0.91 4.24 -16.02
N ASN A 66 -0.05 3.86 -15.18
CA ASN A 66 -0.17 2.48 -14.70
C ASN A 66 -0.37 1.50 -15.86
N SER A 67 -1.22 1.82 -16.84
CA SER A 67 -1.44 0.98 -18.02
C SER A 67 -0.16 0.79 -18.84
N GLU A 68 0.65 1.84 -19.02
CA GLU A 68 1.97 1.77 -19.69
C GLU A 68 2.94 0.84 -18.94
N LEU A 69 2.98 0.90 -17.61
CA LEU A 69 3.78 -0.01 -16.79
C LEU A 69 3.33 -1.45 -16.95
N LEU A 70 2.03 -1.71 -16.86
CA LEU A 70 1.46 -3.06 -17.01
C LEU A 70 1.78 -3.66 -18.38
N GLU A 71 1.62 -2.87 -19.45
CA GLU A 71 1.98 -3.27 -20.82
C GLU A 71 3.47 -3.60 -20.96
N TYR A 72 4.35 -2.80 -20.36
CA TYR A 72 5.79 -3.08 -20.34
C TYR A 72 6.11 -4.40 -19.64
N LEU A 73 5.51 -4.66 -18.47
CA LEU A 73 5.72 -5.89 -17.72
C LEU A 73 5.28 -7.13 -18.51
N ASP A 74 4.12 -7.07 -19.17
CA ASP A 74 3.60 -8.15 -20.00
C ASP A 74 4.51 -8.46 -21.19
N LYS A 75 4.99 -7.42 -21.89
CA LYS A 75 5.92 -7.58 -23.02
C LYS A 75 7.30 -8.06 -22.59
N SER A 76 7.74 -7.67 -21.40
CA SER A 76 9.09 -7.97 -20.91
C SER A 76 9.26 -9.39 -20.38
N LYS A 77 8.16 -10.14 -20.19
CA LYS A 77 8.14 -11.48 -19.61
C LYS A 77 8.91 -11.58 -18.29
N LEU A 78 8.87 -10.50 -17.48
CA LEU A 78 9.43 -10.50 -16.14
C LEU A 78 8.60 -11.44 -15.25
N SER A 79 9.24 -11.95 -14.19
CA SER A 79 8.53 -12.72 -13.15
C SER A 79 7.26 -11.99 -12.70
N SER A 80 6.20 -12.71 -12.43
CA SER A 80 4.90 -12.15 -12.04
C SER A 80 4.76 -11.84 -10.56
N SER A 81 5.85 -11.80 -9.80
CA SER A 81 5.86 -11.47 -8.38
C SER A 81 6.69 -10.19 -8.14
N TYR A 82 6.10 -9.21 -7.46
CA TYR A 82 6.68 -7.89 -7.29
C TYR A 82 6.62 -7.39 -5.84
N VAL A 83 7.72 -6.79 -5.38
CA VAL A 83 7.73 -5.91 -4.20
C VAL A 83 7.69 -4.46 -4.69
N LEU A 84 6.72 -3.69 -4.23
CA LEU A 84 6.53 -2.30 -4.65
C LEU A 84 7.21 -1.38 -3.63
N VAL A 85 8.12 -0.52 -4.07
CA VAL A 85 8.74 0.51 -3.24
C VAL A 85 8.34 1.87 -3.79
N ALA A 86 7.61 2.67 -3.02
CA ALA A 86 7.04 3.92 -3.48
C ALA A 86 7.40 5.07 -2.56
N HIS A 87 7.76 6.22 -3.15
CA HIS A 87 8.03 7.46 -2.44
C HIS A 87 7.05 8.55 -2.86
N SER A 88 6.50 9.25 -1.85
CA SER A 88 5.66 10.43 -2.07
C SER A 88 4.54 10.13 -3.09
N TYR A 89 4.36 10.95 -4.12
CA TYR A 89 3.37 10.75 -5.19
C TYR A 89 3.49 9.39 -5.90
N GLY A 90 4.66 8.73 -5.82
CA GLY A 90 4.82 7.34 -6.26
C GLY A 90 3.84 6.36 -5.60
N GLY A 91 3.36 6.68 -4.39
CA GLY A 91 2.34 5.92 -3.68
C GLY A 91 1.03 5.76 -4.45
N THR A 92 0.59 6.78 -5.20
CA THR A 92 -0.57 6.71 -6.09
C THR A 92 -0.42 5.58 -7.11
N PHE A 93 0.72 5.53 -7.79
CA PHE A 93 0.97 4.52 -8.85
C PHE A 93 1.12 3.12 -8.28
N ALA A 94 1.78 2.98 -7.12
CA ALA A 94 1.91 1.69 -6.45
C ALA A 94 0.54 1.14 -5.99
N LYS A 95 -0.35 2.01 -5.49
CA LYS A 95 -1.73 1.63 -5.10
C LYS A 95 -2.59 1.29 -6.32
N LEU A 96 -2.45 2.00 -7.46
CA LEU A 96 -3.12 1.65 -8.71
C LEU A 96 -2.62 0.32 -9.29
N PHE A 97 -1.32 0.05 -9.18
CA PHE A 97 -0.76 -1.26 -9.52
C PHE A 97 -1.36 -2.36 -8.65
N LEU A 98 -1.42 -2.15 -7.34
CA LEU A 98 -2.01 -3.08 -6.38
C LEU A 98 -3.49 -3.36 -6.69
N GLU A 99 -4.28 -2.33 -7.05
CA GLU A 99 -5.69 -2.52 -7.48
C GLU A 99 -5.77 -3.37 -8.74
N SER A 100 -4.88 -3.13 -9.71
CA SER A 100 -4.91 -3.81 -11.00
C SER A 100 -4.42 -5.25 -10.92
N ARG A 101 -3.42 -5.54 -10.07
CA ARG A 101 -2.72 -6.84 -10.00
C ARG A 101 -2.41 -7.28 -8.57
N PRO A 102 -3.41 -7.39 -7.68
CA PRO A 102 -3.19 -7.68 -6.25
C PRO A 102 -2.46 -9.01 -6.02
N TYR A 103 -2.67 -10.01 -6.87
CA TYR A 103 -2.03 -11.32 -6.74
C TYR A 103 -0.55 -11.33 -7.16
N GLN A 104 -0.11 -10.34 -7.94
CA GLN A 104 1.29 -10.22 -8.34
C GLN A 104 2.12 -9.39 -7.35
N VAL A 105 1.49 -8.71 -6.39
CA VAL A 105 2.20 -7.97 -5.35
C VAL A 105 2.53 -8.91 -4.21
N ALA A 106 3.82 -9.10 -3.94
CA ALA A 106 4.33 -9.94 -2.85
C ALA A 106 4.52 -9.15 -1.54
N GLY A 107 4.75 -7.85 -1.63
CA GLY A 107 4.91 -6.96 -0.48
C GLY A 107 5.08 -5.50 -0.90
N MET A 108 5.06 -4.58 0.06
CA MET A 108 5.18 -3.14 -0.21
C MET A 108 6.04 -2.41 0.81
N VAL A 109 6.75 -1.38 0.34
CA VAL A 109 7.39 -0.34 1.17
C VAL A 109 6.87 1.01 0.72
N LEU A 110 6.17 1.71 1.60
CA LEU A 110 5.59 3.03 1.36
C LEU A 110 6.39 4.07 2.15
N VAL A 111 7.08 4.96 1.43
CA VAL A 111 8.00 5.94 2.00
C VAL A 111 7.40 7.34 1.82
N GLU A 112 7.05 7.99 2.92
CA GLU A 112 6.49 9.37 2.89
C GLU A 112 5.25 9.50 1.98
N THR A 113 4.44 8.46 1.86
CA THR A 113 3.20 8.41 1.09
C THR A 113 1.97 8.69 1.98
N GLY A 114 0.77 8.81 1.41
CA GLY A 114 -0.49 8.91 2.16
C GLY A 114 -1.11 10.31 2.20
N GLN A 115 -0.50 11.28 1.52
CA GLN A 115 -1.07 12.64 1.33
C GLN A 115 -1.38 12.92 -0.16
N GLU A 116 -1.16 11.94 -1.02
CA GLU A 116 -1.32 12.09 -2.45
C GLU A 116 -2.80 12.13 -2.84
N THR A 117 -3.10 12.98 -3.80
CA THR A 117 -4.35 12.98 -4.57
C THR A 117 -4.12 12.21 -5.88
N GLY A 118 -5.09 11.48 -6.37
CA GLY A 118 -4.94 10.76 -7.65
C GLY A 118 -5.45 9.31 -7.60
N ILE A 119 -5.89 8.86 -6.43
CA ILE A 119 -6.73 7.68 -6.27
C ILE A 119 -8.11 8.14 -5.76
N ASP A 120 -9.17 7.55 -6.30
CA ASP A 120 -10.51 7.74 -5.74
C ASP A 120 -10.50 7.32 -4.25
N PRO A 121 -10.87 8.20 -3.32
CA PRO A 121 -10.92 7.88 -1.90
C PRO A 121 -11.76 6.64 -1.57
N LYS A 122 -12.77 6.32 -2.39
CA LYS A 122 -13.59 5.11 -2.24
C LYS A 122 -12.79 3.84 -2.57
N ILE A 123 -11.88 3.90 -3.54
CA ILE A 123 -10.98 2.79 -3.86
C ILE A 123 -10.01 2.59 -2.70
N GLU A 124 -9.40 3.66 -2.22
CA GLU A 124 -8.46 3.59 -1.10
C GLU A 124 -9.12 3.05 0.17
N GLN A 125 -10.32 3.55 0.51
CA GLN A 125 -11.09 3.05 1.65
C GLN A 125 -11.42 1.56 1.50
N ARG A 126 -11.77 1.11 0.30
CA ARG A 126 -12.02 -0.31 0.00
C ARG A 126 -10.76 -1.17 0.20
N HIS A 127 -9.58 -0.66 -0.20
CA HIS A 127 -8.31 -1.33 0.03
C HIS A 127 -8.03 -1.56 1.52
N TYR A 128 -8.28 -0.53 2.35
CA TYR A 128 -8.12 -0.63 3.80
C TYR A 128 -9.12 -1.61 4.43
N GLN A 129 -10.40 -1.49 4.07
CA GLN A 129 -11.46 -2.38 4.59
C GLN A 129 -11.21 -3.86 4.25
N LYS A 130 -10.70 -4.13 3.05
CA LYS A 130 -10.41 -5.49 2.58
C LYS A 130 -9.04 -6.00 3.03
N GLN A 131 -8.19 -5.15 3.60
CA GLN A 131 -6.78 -5.47 3.84
C GLN A 131 -6.18 -6.13 2.59
N ILE A 132 -6.20 -5.41 1.46
CA ILE A 132 -5.99 -5.97 0.10
C ILE A 132 -4.66 -6.73 -0.07
N LEU A 133 -3.65 -6.46 0.75
CA LEU A 133 -2.40 -7.23 0.81
C LEU A 133 -2.55 -8.53 1.61
N GLY A 134 -3.63 -8.71 2.40
CA GLY A 134 -3.78 -9.89 3.25
C GLY A 134 -2.67 -10.00 4.30
N SER A 135 -1.90 -11.07 4.26
CA SER A 135 -0.75 -11.31 5.15
C SER A 135 0.60 -10.92 4.51
N LYS A 136 0.60 -10.38 3.30
CA LYS A 136 1.82 -9.95 2.60
C LYS A 136 2.48 -8.78 3.34
N PRO A 137 3.81 -8.75 3.46
CA PRO A 137 4.51 -7.76 4.28
C PRO A 137 4.37 -6.34 3.72
N LEU A 138 4.18 -5.40 4.65
CA LEU A 138 4.08 -3.97 4.38
C LEU A 138 4.96 -3.19 5.37
N VAL A 139 5.80 -2.29 4.86
CA VAL A 139 6.47 -1.28 5.70
C VAL A 139 6.00 0.10 5.28
N VAL A 140 5.65 0.92 6.27
CA VAL A 140 5.35 2.35 6.08
C VAL A 140 6.42 3.16 6.80
N ILE A 141 7.13 4.00 6.04
CA ILE A 141 8.17 4.88 6.56
C ILE A 141 7.64 6.31 6.57
N ARG A 142 7.74 6.95 7.73
CA ARG A 142 7.46 8.37 7.93
C ARG A 142 8.75 9.12 8.24
N GLY A 143 9.04 10.16 7.48
CA GLY A 143 10.01 11.20 7.84
C GLY A 143 9.36 12.32 8.67
N ASN A 144 10.03 13.44 8.76
CA ASN A 144 9.53 14.67 9.38
C ASN A 144 9.42 15.78 8.34
N THR A 145 8.28 15.83 7.64
CA THR A 145 8.01 16.87 6.62
C THR A 145 7.96 18.29 7.21
N LEU A 146 7.74 18.40 8.53
CA LEU A 146 7.67 19.69 9.25
C LEU A 146 9.01 20.15 9.83
N LYS A 147 10.09 19.39 9.64
CA LYS A 147 11.42 19.67 10.23
C LYS A 147 11.86 21.14 10.05
N TRP A 148 11.74 21.69 8.85
CA TRP A 148 12.09 23.09 8.59
C TRP A 148 11.17 24.08 9.30
N LYS A 149 9.86 23.83 9.31
CA LYS A 149 8.89 24.68 10.00
C LYS A 149 9.11 24.65 11.52
N GLN A 150 9.46 23.50 12.07
CA GLN A 150 9.80 23.34 13.48
C GLN A 150 11.06 24.17 13.83
N ILE A 151 12.13 24.08 13.02
CA ILE A 151 13.35 24.88 13.21
C ILE A 151 13.04 26.38 13.15
N GLN A 152 12.19 26.83 12.22
CA GLN A 152 11.78 28.24 12.14
C GLN A 152 10.99 28.66 13.37
N TYR A 153 10.07 27.84 13.85
CA TYR A 153 9.32 28.08 15.08
C TYR A 153 10.27 28.19 16.29
N ASP A 154 11.20 27.27 16.45
CA ASP A 154 12.14 27.24 17.56
C ASP A 154 13.04 28.50 17.56
N ARG A 155 13.45 28.98 16.38
CA ARG A 155 14.17 30.24 16.21
C ARG A 155 13.32 31.45 16.58
N ALA A 156 12.05 31.49 16.14
CA ALA A 156 11.14 32.57 16.50
C ALA A 156 10.84 32.56 17.98
N LEU A 157 10.65 31.41 18.60
CA LEU A 157 10.47 31.26 20.05
C LEU A 157 11.70 31.77 20.85
N ALA A 158 12.91 31.46 20.38
CA ALA A 158 14.15 31.90 21.03
C ALA A 158 14.41 33.44 20.91
N ALA A 159 13.87 34.06 19.85
CA ALA A 159 13.99 35.50 19.62
C ALA A 159 12.89 36.34 20.33
N GLU A 160 11.79 35.71 20.72
CA GLU A 160 10.62 36.36 21.29
C GLU A 160 10.79 36.56 22.79
N GLN A 161 10.63 37.83 23.25
CA GLN A 161 10.68 38.15 24.68
C GLN A 161 9.38 37.80 25.43
N ASN A 162 8.27 37.64 24.66
CA ASN A 162 6.98 37.31 25.22
C ASN A 162 6.53 35.89 24.77
N LEU A 163 6.77 34.90 25.63
CA LEU A 163 6.36 33.51 25.40
C LEU A 163 4.84 33.29 25.25
N ALA A 164 4.04 34.30 25.63
CA ALA A 164 2.59 34.29 25.47
C ALA A 164 2.13 34.97 24.16
N SER A 165 3.02 35.23 23.22
CA SER A 165 2.67 35.78 21.90
C SER A 165 1.59 34.95 21.23
N PRO A 166 0.40 35.52 20.92
CA PRO A 166 -0.68 34.76 20.25
C PRO A 166 -0.25 34.12 18.93
N THR A 167 0.66 34.79 18.22
CA THR A 167 1.20 34.27 16.94
C THR A 167 1.97 32.98 17.14
N LEU A 168 2.85 32.90 18.13
CA LEU A 168 3.62 31.69 18.44
C LEU A 168 2.74 30.56 18.93
N ILE A 169 1.72 30.87 19.75
CA ILE A 169 0.75 29.87 20.22
C ILE A 169 -0.02 29.25 19.02
N ILE A 170 -0.53 30.10 18.13
CA ILE A 170 -1.24 29.62 16.94
C ILE A 170 -0.32 28.81 16.04
N GLN A 171 0.91 29.29 15.81
CA GLN A 171 1.90 28.58 14.99
C GLN A 171 2.21 27.19 15.56
N LYS A 172 2.40 27.08 16.87
CA LYS A 172 2.62 25.80 17.54
C LYS A 172 1.44 24.85 17.39
N GLN A 173 0.21 25.36 17.60
CA GLN A 173 -0.99 24.57 17.44
C GLN A 173 -1.16 24.04 16.00
N MET A 174 -0.85 24.87 15.00
CA MET A 174 -0.86 24.45 13.59
C MET A 174 0.18 23.37 13.28
N LEU A 175 1.41 23.53 13.79
CA LEU A 175 2.46 22.53 13.63
C LEU A 175 2.03 21.18 14.24
N ASP A 176 1.54 21.21 15.49
CA ASP A 176 1.13 20.01 16.20
C ASP A 176 -0.09 19.33 15.53
N ALA A 177 -1.03 20.12 15.02
CA ALA A 177 -2.19 19.59 14.31
C ALA A 177 -1.77 18.94 12.98
N THR A 178 -0.86 19.58 12.23
CA THR A 178 -0.36 19.05 10.96
C THR A 178 0.46 17.78 11.18
N ASP A 179 1.29 17.74 12.22
CA ASP A 179 2.11 16.57 12.57
C ASP A 179 1.23 15.36 12.93
N ARG A 180 0.21 15.58 13.77
CA ARG A 180 -0.76 14.52 14.12
C ARG A 180 -1.53 14.00 12.92
N GLU A 181 -1.96 14.89 12.01
CA GLU A 181 -2.69 14.48 10.83
C GLU A 181 -1.81 13.72 9.84
N ASP A 182 -0.58 14.16 9.63
CA ASP A 182 0.40 13.44 8.82
C ASP A 182 0.66 12.03 9.37
N GLU A 183 0.89 11.91 10.69
CA GLU A 183 1.06 10.62 11.33
C GLU A 183 -0.17 9.72 11.17
N ARG A 184 -1.37 10.28 11.34
CA ARG A 184 -2.63 9.55 11.16
C ARG A 184 -2.76 8.98 9.75
N LEU A 185 -2.45 9.78 8.73
CA LEU A 185 -2.50 9.37 7.32
C LEU A 185 -1.47 8.27 7.00
N LYS A 186 -0.24 8.40 7.52
CA LYS A 186 0.79 7.37 7.37
C LYS A 186 0.36 6.05 8.03
N LYS A 187 -0.12 6.11 9.29
CA LYS A 187 -0.56 4.93 10.03
C LYS A 187 -1.82 4.28 9.43
N ALA A 188 -2.70 5.05 8.79
CA ALA A 188 -3.87 4.49 8.11
C ALA A 188 -3.47 3.47 7.02
N GLN A 189 -2.35 3.68 6.34
CA GLN A 189 -1.86 2.77 5.30
C GLN A 189 -1.47 1.38 5.83
N LEU A 190 -1.17 1.24 7.13
CA LEU A 190 -0.91 -0.06 7.74
C LEU A 190 -2.11 -1.01 7.62
N GLN A 191 -3.32 -0.46 7.47
CA GLN A 191 -4.54 -1.25 7.27
C GLN A 191 -4.56 -2.01 5.93
N LEU A 192 -3.64 -1.73 5.00
CA LEU A 192 -3.50 -2.51 3.76
C LEU A 192 -3.11 -3.97 4.01
N SER A 193 -2.41 -4.27 5.12
CA SER A 193 -1.90 -5.59 5.42
C SER A 193 -2.07 -5.98 6.89
N LYS A 194 -2.25 -7.27 7.17
CA LYS A 194 -2.18 -7.86 8.52
C LYS A 194 -0.74 -7.98 9.03
N ASN A 195 0.25 -8.07 8.12
CA ASN A 195 1.67 -8.18 8.41
C ASN A 195 2.35 -6.85 8.07
N ASN A 196 2.38 -5.93 9.03
CA ASN A 196 2.86 -4.58 8.77
C ASN A 196 3.85 -4.08 9.82
N LYS A 197 4.70 -3.12 9.41
CA LYS A 197 5.67 -2.43 10.26
C LYS A 197 5.64 -0.93 9.98
N TYR A 198 5.68 -0.13 11.04
CA TYR A 198 5.79 1.32 10.97
C TYR A 198 7.18 1.76 11.39
N VAL A 199 7.79 2.66 10.61
CA VAL A 199 9.11 3.25 10.87
C VAL A 199 8.97 4.76 10.85
N HIS A 200 9.43 5.44 11.90
CA HIS A 200 9.48 6.90 11.99
C HIS A 200 10.93 7.38 12.04
N LEU A 201 11.29 8.32 11.16
CA LEU A 201 12.59 8.93 11.01
C LEU A 201 12.49 10.44 11.33
N PRO A 202 12.46 10.84 12.60
CA PRO A 202 12.19 12.23 13.01
C PRO A 202 13.30 13.21 12.59
N ASP A 203 14.49 12.69 12.35
CA ASP A 203 15.69 13.43 11.92
C ASP A 203 15.78 13.61 10.40
N CYS A 204 14.93 12.94 9.63
CA CYS A 204 14.90 12.98 8.16
C CYS A 204 13.66 13.72 7.66
N GLY A 205 13.82 14.62 6.69
CA GLY A 205 12.71 15.29 6.02
C GLY A 205 12.00 14.38 5.01
N HIS A 206 11.25 14.99 4.08
CA HIS A 206 10.49 14.27 3.05
C HIS A 206 11.36 13.43 2.11
N GLY A 207 12.58 13.87 1.79
CA GLY A 207 13.52 13.19 0.87
C GLY A 207 14.20 11.97 1.47
N VAL A 208 13.44 11.02 2.00
CA VAL A 208 13.97 9.82 2.70
C VAL A 208 14.81 8.95 1.77
N ILE A 209 14.43 8.84 0.49
CA ILE A 209 15.15 8.00 -0.50
C ILE A 209 16.62 8.41 -0.62
N GLU A 210 16.89 9.72 -0.65
CA GLU A 210 18.24 10.26 -0.79
C GLU A 210 18.96 10.40 0.56
N ALA A 211 18.24 10.86 1.58
CA ALA A 211 18.84 11.18 2.87
C ALA A 211 19.08 9.94 3.76
N ARG A 212 18.22 8.92 3.65
CA ARG A 212 18.28 7.71 4.47
C ARG A 212 18.01 6.45 3.64
N PRO A 213 18.79 6.22 2.55
CA PRO A 213 18.67 5.00 1.74
C PRO A 213 18.91 3.72 2.57
N ASP A 214 19.71 3.81 3.65
CA ASP A 214 19.93 2.75 4.63
C ASP A 214 18.62 2.28 5.28
N ALA A 215 17.79 3.20 5.75
CA ALA A 215 16.51 2.87 6.40
C ALA A 215 15.52 2.26 5.40
N VAL A 216 15.51 2.73 4.15
CA VAL A 216 14.67 2.15 3.10
C VAL A 216 15.17 0.74 2.73
N ARG A 217 16.49 0.54 2.63
CA ARG A 217 17.08 -0.79 2.43
C ARG A 217 16.65 -1.75 3.53
N GLU A 218 16.75 -1.36 4.80
CA GLU A 218 16.31 -2.19 5.94
C GLU A 218 14.84 -2.58 5.82
N ALA A 219 13.98 -1.64 5.40
CA ALA A 219 12.57 -1.91 5.18
C ALA A 219 12.35 -2.92 4.04
N VAL A 220 13.08 -2.77 2.92
CA VAL A 220 13.02 -3.73 1.81
C VAL A 220 13.51 -5.11 2.25
N CYS A 221 14.64 -5.19 2.96
CA CYS A 221 15.15 -6.46 3.49
C CYS A 221 14.12 -7.11 4.41
N TRP A 222 13.50 -6.35 5.32
CA TRP A 222 12.45 -6.87 6.18
C TRP A 222 11.27 -7.43 5.37
N VAL A 223 10.83 -6.73 4.31
CA VAL A 223 9.77 -7.23 3.42
C VAL A 223 10.20 -8.55 2.77
N MET A 224 11.43 -8.62 2.23
CA MET A 224 11.97 -9.82 1.56
C MET A 224 12.08 -11.03 2.51
N GLU A 225 12.42 -10.79 3.78
CA GLU A 225 12.51 -11.82 4.82
C GLU A 225 11.14 -12.35 5.28
N HIS A 226 10.08 -11.56 5.09
CA HIS A 226 8.72 -11.91 5.51
C HIS A 226 7.81 -12.27 4.34
N LEU A 227 8.37 -12.52 3.15
CA LEU A 227 7.58 -13.02 2.02
C LEU A 227 7.00 -14.38 2.37
N GLN A 228 5.72 -14.57 2.07
CA GLN A 228 5.08 -15.87 2.20
C GLN A 228 5.58 -16.79 1.07
N SER A 229 5.81 -18.05 1.39
CA SER A 229 6.02 -19.06 0.36
C SER A 229 4.73 -19.20 -0.45
N GLN A 230 4.84 -19.44 -1.77
CA GLN A 230 3.65 -19.64 -2.62
C GLN A 230 2.77 -20.81 -2.13
N ASP A 231 3.36 -21.78 -1.45
CA ASP A 231 2.67 -22.93 -0.88
C ASP A 231 1.73 -22.53 0.28
N ASP A 232 2.12 -21.52 1.09
CA ASP A 232 1.28 -21.01 2.18
C ASP A 232 0.05 -20.23 1.67
N GLU A 233 0.16 -19.53 0.54
CA GLU A 233 -0.99 -18.84 -0.07
C GLU A 233 -2.02 -19.83 -0.62
N VAL A 234 -1.59 -20.92 -1.22
CA VAL A 234 -2.49 -21.98 -1.75
C VAL A 234 -3.24 -22.66 -0.60
N LEU A 235 -2.57 -22.98 0.49
CA LEU A 235 -3.18 -23.58 1.68
C LEU A 235 -4.16 -22.62 2.37
N THR A 236 -3.83 -21.34 2.46
CA THR A 236 -4.70 -20.33 3.07
C THR A 236 -5.97 -20.09 2.24
N ASN A 237 -5.84 -20.04 0.92
CA ASN A 237 -6.98 -19.87 0.01
C ASN A 237 -7.89 -21.10 0.00
N GLN A 238 -7.34 -22.33 0.03
CA GLN A 238 -8.11 -23.55 0.12
C GLN A 238 -8.88 -23.66 1.44
N ASN A 239 -8.29 -23.24 2.55
CA ASN A 239 -8.97 -23.21 3.85
C ASN A 239 -10.09 -22.16 3.91
N GLN A 240 -9.91 -20.98 3.28
CA GLN A 240 -10.96 -19.95 3.21
C GLN A 240 -12.12 -20.36 2.29
N GLU A 241 -11.86 -21.09 1.21
CA GLU A 241 -12.91 -21.64 0.35
C GLU A 241 -13.65 -22.79 1.06
N ALA A 242 -12.96 -23.66 1.76
CA ALA A 242 -13.54 -24.74 2.56
C ALA A 242 -14.46 -24.22 3.67
N ASP A 243 -14.01 -23.23 4.45
CA ASP A 243 -14.81 -22.57 5.50
C ASP A 243 -16.03 -21.84 4.92
N SER A 244 -15.91 -21.27 3.71
CA SER A 244 -17.03 -20.61 3.03
C SER A 244 -18.06 -21.59 2.49
N GLU A 245 -17.64 -22.80 2.11
CA GLU A 245 -18.54 -23.88 1.66
C GLU A 245 -19.19 -24.61 2.86
N GLU A 246 -18.46 -24.85 3.95
CA GLU A 246 -19.05 -25.38 5.18
C GLU A 246 -20.09 -24.44 5.79
N GLY A 247 -19.83 -23.14 5.79
CA GLY A 247 -20.81 -22.12 6.21
C GLY A 247 -22.08 -22.13 5.36
N LYS A 248 -21.97 -22.34 4.04
CA LYS A 248 -23.12 -22.43 3.11
C LYS A 248 -23.89 -23.76 3.28
N THR A 249 -23.20 -24.87 3.53
CA THR A 249 -23.82 -26.18 3.77
C THR A 249 -24.49 -26.26 5.13
N ALA A 250 -23.89 -25.68 6.17
CA ALA A 250 -24.49 -25.58 7.51
C ALA A 250 -25.77 -24.69 7.48
N SER A 251 -25.74 -23.57 6.78
CA SER A 251 -26.93 -22.70 6.59
C SER A 251 -28.05 -23.41 5.84
N LYS A 252 -27.74 -24.15 4.74
CA LYS A 252 -28.73 -24.94 3.99
C LYS A 252 -29.34 -26.08 4.83
N LYS A 253 -28.54 -26.78 5.64
CA LYS A 253 -29.04 -27.82 6.55
C LYS A 253 -29.95 -27.25 7.65
N SER A 254 -29.60 -26.10 8.22
CA SER A 254 -30.42 -25.41 9.22
C SER A 254 -31.78 -24.97 8.66
N VAL A 255 -31.82 -24.39 7.45
CA VAL A 255 -33.06 -23.96 6.79
C VAL A 255 -33.94 -25.18 6.43
N THR A 256 -33.33 -26.26 5.92
CA THR A 256 -34.09 -27.49 5.56
C THR A 256 -34.67 -28.17 6.80
N THR A 257 -33.98 -28.19 7.92
CA THR A 257 -34.43 -28.75 9.20
C THR A 257 -35.56 -27.89 9.79
N ARG A 258 -35.49 -26.57 9.68
CA ARG A 258 -36.54 -25.63 10.14
C ARG A 258 -37.83 -25.75 9.32
N LEU A 259 -37.71 -25.89 7.99
CA LEU A 259 -38.85 -26.14 7.09
C LEU A 259 -39.54 -27.50 7.33
N LYS A 260 -38.75 -28.57 7.59
CA LYS A 260 -39.31 -29.89 7.95
C LYS A 260 -40.05 -29.84 9.29
N LYS A 261 -39.56 -29.11 10.27
CA LYS A 261 -40.20 -28.93 11.59
C LYS A 261 -41.50 -28.14 11.52
N MET A 262 -41.58 -27.10 10.67
CA MET A 262 -42.80 -26.34 10.40
C MET A 262 -43.87 -27.15 9.64
N ALA A 263 -43.46 -27.98 8.67
CA ALA A 263 -44.36 -28.86 7.94
C ALA A 263 -44.93 -29.98 8.81
N PHE A 264 -44.15 -30.44 9.81
CA PHE A 264 -44.60 -31.44 10.77
C PHE A 264 -45.63 -30.87 11.76
N LEU A 265 -45.42 -29.65 12.27
CA LEU A 265 -46.33 -28.93 13.15
C LEU A 265 -47.65 -28.57 12.43
N GLY A 266 -47.61 -28.22 11.16
CA GLY A 266 -48.81 -27.93 10.35
C GLY A 266 -49.69 -29.16 10.09
N LYS A 267 -49.11 -30.37 10.06
CA LYS A 267 -49.87 -31.65 9.94
C LYS A 267 -50.55 -32.03 11.28
N PHE A 268 -49.95 -31.72 12.44
CA PHE A 268 -50.54 -32.00 13.74
C PHE A 268 -51.73 -31.06 14.00
N ALA A 269 -51.67 -29.80 13.61
CA ALA A 269 -52.77 -28.84 13.77
C ALA A 269 -54.03 -29.20 12.95
N LYS A 270 -53.90 -29.97 11.83
CA LYS A 270 -55.05 -30.46 11.04
C LYS A 270 -55.67 -31.74 11.60
N LEU A 271 -55.03 -32.45 12.51
CA LEU A 271 -55.55 -33.70 13.07
C LEU A 271 -56.35 -33.49 14.39
N PHE A 272 -56.24 -32.34 15.02
CA PHE A 272 -56.95 -32.01 16.28
C PHE A 272 -57.99 -30.89 16.16
N GLY A 273 -58.33 -30.47 14.92
CA GLY A 273 -59.29 -29.39 14.67
C GLY A 273 -60.59 -29.90 14.04
N ARG A 274 -61.20 -31.00 14.53
CA ARG A 274 -62.58 -31.38 14.23
C ARG A 274 -63.19 -32.13 15.42
N SER A 275 -63.78 -31.44 16.33
CA SER A 275 -64.99 -31.89 17.06
C SER A 275 -65.56 -30.68 17.78
N GLU A 276 -66.91 -30.63 17.68
CA GLU A 276 -67.88 -29.80 18.37
C GLU A 276 -68.17 -28.44 17.68
N GLY A 277 -69.37 -28.30 17.16
CA GLY A 277 -70.73 -28.37 17.47
C GLY A 277 -71.58 -27.67 16.44
#